data_b604bd4ba0afa055f9e0238502f5ee05
#
_entry.id   b604bd4ba0afa055f9e0238502f5ee05
#
_cell.length_a   1.000
_cell.length_b   1.000
_cell.length_c   1.000
_cell.angle_alpha   90.00
_cell.angle_beta   90.00
_cell.angle_gamma   90.00
#
_symmetry.space_group_name_H-M   'P 1'
#
loop_
_entity.id
_entity.type
_entity.pdbx_description
1 polymer ?
#
loop_
_entity_poly.entity_id
_entity_poly.type
_entity_poly.pdbx_seq_one_letter_code
_entity_poly.pdbx_strand_id
1 'polypeptide(L)'
;VENHYGPTESTVDVCRYVYSLNDKNKSFSNSIIPIGKPLFGNTILIINKNQEVLDDKKIGEIIFKGPQVTNGYLNDSAKTKSTFVRFNWDNSKDIWYKSGDLGFYNSEGNLECLGRIDNQIKFGGRRVEIGEIESAFRKFDKTKDAKVIAVKDVNNIVKGLYAFITDTLSEQEEKQIRDEILKYIEKLFIPKKIISISKFPLTVSGKIDRRKLEEFII
;
A
#
# COMPACT_ATOMS: atom_id res chain seq x y z
N VAL A 1 5.72 -17.67 17.70
CA VAL A 1 5.95 -16.41 16.96
C VAL A 1 4.59 -15.80 16.65
N GLU A 2 4.50 -14.48 16.76
CA GLU A 2 3.25 -13.75 16.46
C GLU A 2 3.45 -12.85 15.25
N ASN A 3 2.45 -12.83 14.37
CA ASN A 3 2.33 -11.89 13.25
C ASN A 3 1.27 -10.86 13.62
N HIS A 4 1.68 -9.59 13.74
CA HIS A 4 0.82 -8.49 14.10
C HIS A 4 0.55 -7.60 12.88
N TYR A 5 -0.66 -7.06 12.80
CA TYR A 5 -1.06 -6.12 11.75
C TYR A 5 -1.81 -4.95 12.35
N GLY A 6 -1.43 -3.75 11.91
CA GLY A 6 -2.10 -2.50 12.18
C GLY A 6 -1.33 -1.34 11.53
N PRO A 7 -2.02 -0.36 10.94
CA PRO A 7 -1.43 0.88 10.50
C PRO A 7 -1.21 1.83 11.67
N THR A 8 -0.45 2.90 11.47
CA THR A 8 -0.21 3.96 12.46
C THR A 8 -1.51 4.55 13.00
N GLU A 9 -2.53 4.63 12.16
CA GLU A 9 -3.85 5.16 12.47
C GLU A 9 -4.66 4.31 13.47
N SER A 10 -4.16 3.10 13.78
CA SER A 10 -4.73 2.21 14.79
C SER A 10 -3.81 1.98 15.99
N THR A 11 -2.84 2.85 16.21
CA THR A 11 -1.94 2.77 17.38
C THR A 11 -1.31 1.38 17.53
N VAL A 12 -0.44 1.02 16.58
CA VAL A 12 0.39 -0.17 16.45
C VAL A 12 -0.30 -1.34 15.75
N ASP A 13 -1.26 -2.04 16.37
CA ASP A 13 -1.87 -3.24 15.80
C ASP A 13 -3.34 -3.41 16.19
N VAL A 14 -4.11 -4.03 15.30
CA VAL A 14 -5.54 -4.31 15.48
C VAL A 14 -5.87 -5.78 15.36
N CYS A 15 -4.97 -6.59 14.83
CA CYS A 15 -5.13 -8.04 14.79
C CYS A 15 -3.80 -8.78 14.91
N ARG A 16 -3.92 -10.07 15.24
CA ARG A 16 -2.78 -10.93 15.55
C ARG A 16 -3.04 -12.35 15.09
N TYR A 17 -2.01 -12.96 14.50
CA TYR A 17 -1.91 -14.41 14.29
C TYR A 17 -0.80 -15.00 15.14
N VAL A 18 -1.12 -16.05 15.90
CA VAL A 18 -0.12 -16.79 16.68
C VAL A 18 0.32 -18.01 15.87
N TYR A 19 1.56 -17.96 15.37
CA TYR A 19 2.16 -19.08 14.66
C TYR A 19 2.70 -20.10 15.67
N SER A 20 2.19 -21.32 15.61
CA SER A 20 2.59 -22.45 16.46
C SER A 20 3.43 -23.47 15.69
N LEU A 21 4.03 -24.44 16.42
CA LEU A 21 4.74 -25.54 15.79
C LEU A 21 3.84 -26.42 14.92
N ASN A 22 2.55 -26.49 15.24
CA ASN A 22 1.56 -27.23 14.48
C ASN A 22 1.29 -26.60 13.10
N ASP A 23 1.65 -25.31 12.91
CA ASP A 23 1.48 -24.60 11.64
C ASP A 23 2.64 -24.83 10.66
N LYS A 24 3.72 -25.52 11.08
CA LYS A 24 4.89 -25.77 10.22
C LYS A 24 4.56 -26.45 8.88
N ASN A 25 3.52 -27.27 8.86
CA ASN A 25 3.08 -28.03 7.70
C ASN A 25 1.81 -27.43 7.06
N LYS A 26 1.32 -26.29 7.55
CA LYS A 26 0.17 -25.61 6.94
C LYS A 26 0.60 -24.92 5.66
N SER A 27 -0.14 -25.19 4.59
CA SER A 27 -0.08 -24.39 3.37
C SER A 27 -0.96 -23.18 3.55
N PHE A 28 -0.34 -21.99 3.65
CA PHE A 28 -1.08 -20.73 3.67
C PHE A 28 -1.38 -20.27 2.25
N SER A 29 -2.51 -19.62 2.06
CA SER A 29 -2.87 -19.02 0.78
C SER A 29 -1.74 -18.08 0.33
N ASN A 30 -1.32 -18.20 -0.91
CA ASN A 30 -0.23 -17.39 -1.48
C ASN A 30 1.11 -17.40 -0.70
N SER A 31 1.36 -18.42 0.12
CA SER A 31 2.56 -18.51 0.98
C SER A 31 2.70 -17.34 1.97
N ILE A 32 1.60 -16.66 2.29
CA ILE A 32 1.58 -15.52 3.22
C ILE A 32 0.98 -15.98 4.54
N ILE A 33 1.68 -15.71 5.64
CA ILE A 33 1.16 -15.97 6.99
C ILE A 33 -0.03 -15.03 7.24
N PRO A 34 -1.19 -15.55 7.71
CA PRO A 34 -2.33 -14.71 8.05
C PRO A 34 -1.96 -13.59 9.05
N ILE A 35 -2.70 -12.51 8.99
CA ILE A 35 -2.64 -11.45 10.02
C ILE A 35 -3.57 -11.75 11.20
N GLY A 36 -4.38 -12.80 11.08
CA GLY A 36 -5.07 -13.48 12.18
C GLY A 36 -6.42 -12.90 12.56
N LYS A 37 -6.65 -12.75 13.87
CA LYS A 37 -7.95 -12.35 14.43
C LYS A 37 -7.86 -10.97 15.07
N PRO A 38 -8.99 -10.23 15.12
CA PRO A 38 -9.04 -8.94 15.80
C PRO A 38 -8.59 -9.04 17.25
N LEU A 39 -7.82 -8.08 17.71
CA LEU A 39 -7.52 -7.89 19.13
C LEU A 39 -8.76 -7.42 19.88
N PHE A 40 -8.77 -7.65 21.19
CA PHE A 40 -9.90 -7.28 22.04
C PHE A 40 -10.34 -5.81 21.85
N GLY A 41 -11.64 -5.61 21.71
CA GLY A 41 -12.25 -4.29 21.51
C GLY A 41 -12.23 -3.79 20.05
N ASN A 42 -11.57 -4.50 19.13
CA ASN A 42 -11.57 -4.15 17.70
C ASN A 42 -12.57 -5.01 16.92
N THR A 43 -13.19 -4.39 15.91
CA THR A 43 -14.01 -5.08 14.91
C THR A 43 -13.36 -4.86 13.55
N ILE A 44 -13.17 -5.93 12.79
CA ILE A 44 -12.60 -5.88 11.43
C ILE A 44 -13.61 -6.49 10.47
N LEU A 45 -13.88 -5.79 9.37
CA LEU A 45 -14.75 -6.27 8.29
C LEU A 45 -14.06 -6.10 6.94
N ILE A 46 -14.59 -6.80 5.94
CA ILE A 46 -14.18 -6.68 4.55
C ILE A 46 -15.32 -6.03 3.77
N ILE A 47 -15.02 -5.01 2.97
CA ILE A 47 -16.03 -4.35 2.14
C ILE A 47 -15.65 -4.37 0.66
N ASN A 48 -16.67 -4.31 -0.19
CA ASN A 48 -16.51 -4.14 -1.62
C ASN A 48 -16.40 -2.63 -2.01
N LYS A 49 -16.29 -2.36 -3.30
CA LYS A 49 -16.22 -0.98 -3.84
C LYS A 49 -17.51 -0.17 -3.60
N ASN A 50 -18.64 -0.85 -3.41
CA ASN A 50 -19.93 -0.21 -3.08
C ASN A 50 -20.10 0.01 -1.59
N GLN A 51 -19.06 -0.27 -0.77
CA GLN A 51 -19.07 -0.17 0.69
C GLN A 51 -20.03 -1.17 1.38
N GLU A 52 -20.35 -2.28 0.73
CA GLU A 52 -21.13 -3.36 1.30
C GLU A 52 -20.21 -4.38 1.98
N VAL A 53 -20.63 -4.89 3.14
CA VAL A 53 -19.90 -5.92 3.87
C VAL A 53 -19.91 -7.23 3.08
N LEU A 54 -18.76 -7.84 2.95
CA LEU A 54 -18.58 -9.11 2.25
C LEU A 54 -18.54 -10.28 3.23
N ASP A 55 -19.10 -11.41 2.77
CA ASP A 55 -18.97 -12.69 3.45
C ASP A 55 -17.51 -13.21 3.41
N ASP A 56 -17.22 -14.20 4.25
CA ASP A 56 -15.95 -14.91 4.28
C ASP A 56 -15.51 -15.39 2.89
N LYS A 57 -14.18 -15.42 2.69
CA LYS A 57 -13.51 -15.81 1.43
C LYS A 57 -13.67 -14.85 0.26
N LYS A 58 -14.46 -13.78 0.38
CA LYS A 58 -14.54 -12.74 -0.64
C LYS A 58 -13.47 -11.69 -0.40
N ILE A 59 -12.75 -11.31 -1.45
CA ILE A 59 -11.68 -10.31 -1.40
C ILE A 59 -12.27 -8.89 -1.46
N GLY A 60 -11.89 -8.05 -0.51
CA GLY A 60 -12.28 -6.64 -0.46
C GLY A 60 -11.33 -5.80 0.37
N GLU A 61 -11.71 -4.55 0.61
CA GLU A 61 -10.94 -3.63 1.47
C GLU A 61 -11.13 -4.01 2.95
N ILE A 62 -10.01 -4.12 3.66
CA ILE A 62 -10.00 -4.30 5.12
C ILE A 62 -10.38 -2.97 5.76
N ILE A 63 -11.44 -2.97 6.56
CA ILE A 63 -11.82 -1.84 7.40
C ILE A 63 -11.90 -2.28 8.85
N PHE A 64 -11.68 -1.35 9.76
CA PHE A 64 -11.79 -1.67 11.18
C PHE A 64 -12.22 -0.47 12.03
N LYS A 65 -12.81 -0.78 13.18
CA LYS A 65 -13.14 0.16 14.25
C LYS A 65 -12.68 -0.40 15.58
N GLY A 66 -12.46 0.47 16.54
CA GLY A 66 -12.07 0.09 17.90
C GLY A 66 -11.45 1.25 18.65
N PRO A 67 -11.13 1.05 19.95
CA PRO A 67 -10.59 2.10 20.80
C PRO A 67 -9.20 2.60 20.39
N GLN A 68 -8.49 1.84 19.56
CA GLN A 68 -7.16 2.18 19.08
C GLN A 68 -7.16 3.05 17.82
N VAL A 69 -8.32 3.21 17.16
CA VAL A 69 -8.45 4.02 15.94
C VAL A 69 -8.36 5.49 16.29
N THR A 70 -7.45 6.21 15.65
CA THR A 70 -7.27 7.67 15.85
C THR A 70 -8.45 8.47 15.28
N ASN A 71 -8.53 9.74 15.65
CA ASN A 71 -9.64 10.62 15.23
C ASN A 71 -9.44 11.23 13.83
N GLY A 72 -8.29 10.98 13.18
CA GLY A 72 -7.99 11.51 11.85
C GLY A 72 -6.57 12.07 11.71
N TYR A 73 -6.34 12.80 10.64
CA TYR A 73 -5.06 13.42 10.32
C TYR A 73 -5.05 14.90 10.71
N LEU A 74 -3.97 15.32 11.38
CA LEU A 74 -3.79 16.72 11.76
C LEU A 74 -3.67 17.60 10.51
N ASN A 75 -4.45 18.69 10.47
CA ASN A 75 -4.48 19.67 9.36
C ASN A 75 -4.84 19.09 7.99
N ASP A 76 -5.39 17.87 7.91
CA ASP A 76 -5.85 17.27 6.66
C ASP A 76 -7.28 16.74 6.83
N SER A 77 -8.24 17.65 6.77
CA SER A 77 -9.66 17.31 6.90
C SER A 77 -10.20 16.53 5.69
N ALA A 78 -9.63 16.71 4.50
CA ALA A 78 -10.04 16.01 3.29
C ALA A 78 -9.67 14.52 3.37
N LYS A 79 -8.42 14.22 3.72
CA LYS A 79 -7.93 12.85 3.93
C LYS A 79 -8.65 12.21 5.11
N THR A 80 -8.87 12.94 6.21
CA THR A 80 -9.63 12.44 7.36
C THR A 80 -11.01 11.97 6.94
N LYS A 81 -11.80 12.81 6.25
CA LYS A 81 -13.16 12.47 5.80
C LYS A 81 -13.21 11.29 4.82
N SER A 82 -12.20 11.12 3.97
CA SER A 82 -12.15 10.01 3.00
C SER A 82 -11.73 8.67 3.63
N THR A 83 -11.00 8.72 4.74
CA THR A 83 -10.36 7.55 5.36
C THR A 83 -11.08 7.08 6.62
N PHE A 84 -11.58 8.02 7.43
CA PHE A 84 -12.34 7.77 8.65
C PHE A 84 -13.82 8.02 8.39
N VAL A 85 -14.58 6.96 8.18
CA VAL A 85 -15.95 7.02 7.66
C VAL A 85 -16.97 6.44 8.64
N ARG A 86 -18.21 6.85 8.50
CA ARG A 86 -19.37 6.19 9.13
C ARG A 86 -20.19 5.54 8.04
N PHE A 87 -20.57 4.30 8.23
CA PHE A 87 -21.39 3.57 7.28
C PHE A 87 -22.85 3.56 7.72
N ASN A 88 -23.76 3.72 6.77
CA ASN A 88 -25.21 3.72 7.05
C ASN A 88 -25.74 2.38 7.56
N TRP A 89 -25.03 1.29 7.26
CA TRP A 89 -25.37 -0.06 7.74
C TRP A 89 -24.89 -0.32 9.17
N ASP A 90 -24.01 0.54 9.75
CA ASP A 90 -23.55 0.42 11.13
C ASP A 90 -24.36 1.34 12.06
N ASN A 91 -25.32 0.74 12.77
CA ASN A 91 -26.18 1.47 13.71
C ASN A 91 -25.44 2.06 14.93
N SER A 92 -24.20 1.61 15.20
CA SER A 92 -23.39 2.13 16.32
C SER A 92 -22.95 3.56 16.11
N LYS A 93 -22.96 4.05 14.86
CA LYS A 93 -22.41 5.35 14.46
C LYS A 93 -20.89 5.50 14.72
N ASP A 94 -20.20 4.39 14.97
CA ASP A 94 -18.76 4.39 15.19
C ASP A 94 -18.02 4.84 13.92
N ILE A 95 -16.78 5.31 14.14
CA ILE A 95 -15.90 5.66 13.06
C ILE A 95 -15.14 4.38 12.63
N TRP A 96 -15.19 4.08 11.34
CA TRP A 96 -14.43 3.04 10.70
C TRP A 96 -13.24 3.62 9.96
N TYR A 97 -12.09 3.00 10.14
CA TYR A 97 -10.90 3.32 9.36
C TYR A 97 -10.83 2.43 8.12
N LYS A 98 -10.71 3.06 6.96
CA LYS A 98 -10.46 2.39 5.67
C LYS A 98 -8.96 2.23 5.48
N SER A 99 -8.48 0.98 5.58
CA SER A 99 -7.04 0.71 5.57
C SER A 99 -6.37 0.93 4.21
N GLY A 100 -7.14 0.77 3.12
CA GLY A 100 -6.63 0.66 1.76
C GLY A 100 -5.89 -0.66 1.50
N ASP A 101 -5.93 -1.62 2.42
CA ASP A 101 -5.40 -2.96 2.23
C ASP A 101 -6.51 -3.91 1.74
N LEU A 102 -6.16 -4.81 0.82
CA LEU A 102 -7.03 -5.90 0.38
C LEU A 102 -6.84 -7.12 1.28
N GLY A 103 -7.92 -7.80 1.58
CA GLY A 103 -7.86 -9.05 2.34
C GLY A 103 -9.16 -9.83 2.27
N PHE A 104 -9.18 -10.96 2.96
CA PHE A 104 -10.33 -11.84 3.12
C PHE A 104 -10.19 -12.69 4.38
N TYR A 105 -11.29 -13.18 4.90
CA TYR A 105 -11.27 -14.20 5.96
C TYR A 105 -11.19 -15.60 5.35
N ASN A 106 -10.21 -16.39 5.78
CA ASN A 106 -10.08 -17.79 5.35
C ASN A 106 -11.05 -18.71 6.11
N SER A 107 -11.06 -20.01 5.75
CA SER A 107 -11.96 -21.00 6.35
C SER A 107 -11.75 -21.24 7.86
N GLU A 108 -10.63 -20.82 8.41
CA GLU A 108 -10.33 -20.89 9.86
C GLU A 108 -10.73 -19.60 10.59
N GLY A 109 -11.33 -18.63 9.88
CA GLY A 109 -11.70 -17.31 10.40
C GLY A 109 -10.50 -16.42 10.69
N ASN A 110 -9.35 -16.68 10.07
CA ASN A 110 -8.18 -15.81 10.12
C ASN A 110 -8.20 -14.83 8.93
N LEU A 111 -7.89 -13.58 9.21
CA LEU A 111 -7.74 -12.54 8.19
C LEU A 111 -6.41 -12.73 7.46
N GLU A 112 -6.46 -12.72 6.13
CA GLU A 112 -5.31 -12.73 5.24
C GLU A 112 -5.23 -11.38 4.49
N CYS A 113 -4.06 -10.76 4.50
CA CYS A 113 -3.80 -9.50 3.79
C CYS A 113 -3.08 -9.80 2.48
N LEU A 114 -3.67 -9.34 1.36
CA LEU A 114 -3.17 -9.57 0.01
C LEU A 114 -2.32 -8.42 -0.53
N GLY A 115 -2.22 -7.33 0.23
CA GLY A 115 -1.51 -6.11 -0.16
C GLY A 115 -2.43 -4.92 -0.31
N ARG A 116 -1.97 -3.86 -1.00
CA ARG A 116 -2.64 -2.56 -1.07
C ARG A 116 -3.55 -2.41 -2.28
N ILE A 117 -4.67 -1.69 -2.08
CA ILE A 117 -5.54 -1.22 -3.18
C ILE A 117 -4.83 -0.11 -3.98
N ASP A 118 -4.07 0.73 -3.29
CA ASP A 118 -3.32 1.84 -3.83
C ASP A 118 -1.84 1.48 -4.09
N ASN A 119 -1.08 2.46 -4.54
CA ASN A 119 0.34 2.31 -4.82
C ASN A 119 1.25 2.52 -3.59
N GLN A 120 0.69 2.45 -2.40
CA GLN A 120 1.44 2.60 -1.17
C GLN A 120 2.30 1.37 -0.92
N ILE A 121 3.52 1.57 -0.48
CA ILE A 121 4.49 0.50 -0.21
C ILE A 121 5.11 0.64 1.18
N LYS A 122 5.63 -0.47 1.71
CA LYS A 122 6.59 -0.45 2.83
C LYS A 122 7.99 -0.55 2.25
N PHE A 123 8.83 0.47 2.48
CA PHE A 123 10.22 0.48 2.05
C PHE A 123 11.12 0.95 3.18
N GLY A 124 12.11 0.12 3.55
CA GLY A 124 12.99 0.41 4.68
C GLY A 124 12.27 0.59 6.02
N GLY A 125 11.16 -0.15 6.23
CA GLY A 125 10.33 -0.05 7.44
C GLY A 125 9.38 1.15 7.46
N ARG A 126 9.39 1.99 6.42
CA ARG A 126 8.55 3.19 6.30
C ARG A 126 7.42 2.99 5.30
N ARG A 127 6.28 3.60 5.58
CA ARG A 127 5.12 3.66 4.69
C ARG A 127 5.31 4.81 3.71
N VAL A 128 5.26 4.53 2.42
CA VAL A 128 5.54 5.49 1.34
C VAL A 128 4.44 5.46 0.30
N GLU A 129 3.96 6.63 -0.03
CA GLU A 129 3.08 6.85 -1.18
C GLU A 129 3.94 7.03 -2.43
N ILE A 130 3.87 6.11 -3.38
CA ILE A 130 4.59 6.26 -4.68
C ILE A 130 4.21 7.58 -5.36
N GLY A 131 2.95 8.01 -5.21
CA GLY A 131 2.48 9.28 -5.73
C GLY A 131 3.21 10.52 -5.19
N GLU A 132 3.72 10.48 -3.96
CA GLU A 132 4.54 11.56 -3.39
C GLU A 132 5.89 11.66 -4.11
N ILE A 133 6.50 10.51 -4.39
CA ILE A 133 7.75 10.46 -5.16
C ILE A 133 7.52 10.96 -6.58
N GLU A 134 6.47 10.48 -7.27
CA GLU A 134 6.09 10.96 -8.60
C GLU A 134 5.81 12.48 -8.57
N SER A 135 5.24 13.00 -7.49
CA SER A 135 4.97 14.42 -7.32
C SER A 135 6.24 15.26 -7.21
N ALA A 136 7.30 14.73 -6.58
CA ALA A 136 8.60 15.38 -6.53
C ALA A 136 9.21 15.49 -7.93
N PHE A 137 9.10 14.44 -8.75
CA PHE A 137 9.54 14.45 -10.15
C PHE A 137 8.79 15.47 -11.01
N ARG A 138 7.48 15.65 -10.80
CA ARG A 138 6.66 16.62 -11.57
C ARG A 138 7.12 18.07 -11.47
N LYS A 139 8.01 18.39 -10.55
CA LYS A 139 8.60 19.74 -10.41
C LYS A 139 9.62 20.10 -11.51
N PHE A 140 10.05 19.10 -12.29
CA PHE A 140 11.03 19.26 -13.37
C PHE A 140 10.39 18.92 -14.71
N ASP A 141 10.63 19.77 -15.71
CA ASP A 141 9.94 19.67 -17.00
C ASP A 141 10.12 18.31 -17.67
N LYS A 142 11.34 17.82 -17.77
CA LYS A 142 11.67 16.53 -18.39
C LYS A 142 11.21 15.30 -17.62
N THR A 143 10.71 15.46 -16.40
CA THR A 143 10.26 14.34 -15.57
C THR A 143 8.80 14.49 -15.10
N LYS A 144 8.05 15.42 -15.71
CA LYS A 144 6.64 15.68 -15.36
C LYS A 144 5.74 14.45 -15.47
N ASP A 145 6.03 13.57 -16.39
CA ASP A 145 5.28 12.34 -16.65
C ASP A 145 5.77 11.14 -15.83
N ALA A 146 6.80 11.33 -14.97
CA ALA A 146 7.46 10.24 -14.26
C ALA A 146 6.49 9.29 -13.57
N LYS A 147 6.77 7.98 -13.74
CA LYS A 147 6.11 6.89 -13.02
C LYS A 147 7.13 6.10 -12.23
N VAL A 148 6.81 5.81 -10.99
CA VAL A 148 7.69 5.10 -10.08
C VAL A 148 7.16 3.70 -9.83
N ILE A 149 8.04 2.70 -9.97
CA ILE A 149 7.77 1.29 -9.70
C ILE A 149 8.63 0.82 -8.54
N ALA A 150 8.00 0.09 -7.63
CA ALA A 150 8.69 -0.60 -6.55
C ALA A 150 8.93 -2.06 -6.96
N VAL A 151 10.19 -2.42 -7.16
CA VAL A 151 10.58 -3.80 -7.45
C VAL A 151 10.67 -4.59 -6.16
N LYS A 152 10.01 -5.74 -6.12
CA LYS A 152 9.93 -6.62 -4.97
C LYS A 152 10.66 -7.94 -5.25
N ASP A 153 11.16 -8.57 -4.19
CA ASP A 153 11.68 -9.94 -4.28
C ASP A 153 10.56 -10.99 -4.18
N VAL A 154 10.95 -12.26 -4.21
CA VAL A 154 10.05 -13.41 -4.09
C VAL A 154 9.25 -13.44 -2.78
N ASN A 155 9.72 -12.74 -1.75
CA ASN A 155 9.05 -12.58 -0.46
C ASN A 155 8.20 -11.30 -0.39
N ASN A 156 7.94 -10.63 -1.53
CA ASN A 156 7.19 -9.39 -1.64
C ASN A 156 7.83 -8.18 -0.92
N ILE A 157 9.15 -8.26 -0.63
CA ILE A 157 9.92 -7.19 0.02
C ILE A 157 10.46 -6.25 -1.05
N VAL A 158 10.22 -4.93 -0.90
CA VAL A 158 10.71 -3.91 -1.83
C VAL A 158 12.24 -3.86 -1.79
N LYS A 159 12.87 -4.11 -2.94
CA LYS A 159 14.33 -4.07 -3.14
C LYS A 159 14.83 -2.75 -3.68
N GLY A 160 13.94 -1.97 -4.28
CA GLY A 160 14.30 -0.65 -4.81
C GLY A 160 13.16 -0.01 -5.57
N LEU A 161 13.32 1.28 -5.78
CA LEU A 161 12.43 2.10 -6.58
C LEU A 161 13.12 2.41 -7.91
N TYR A 162 12.33 2.46 -8.98
CA TYR A 162 12.78 2.80 -10.33
C TYR A 162 11.80 3.81 -10.93
N ALA A 163 12.31 4.90 -11.46
CA ALA A 163 11.50 5.91 -12.14
C ALA A 163 11.56 5.70 -13.66
N PHE A 164 10.44 5.87 -14.33
CA PHE A 164 10.31 5.84 -15.78
C PHE A 164 9.82 7.19 -16.26
N ILE A 165 10.42 7.70 -17.34
CA ILE A 165 10.08 8.97 -17.97
C ILE A 165 10.03 8.79 -19.49
N THR A 166 9.37 9.69 -20.21
CA THR A 166 9.36 9.66 -21.69
C THR A 166 10.44 10.54 -22.32
N ASP A 167 11.01 11.47 -21.56
CA ASP A 167 12.14 12.29 -21.99
C ASP A 167 13.48 11.61 -21.78
N THR A 168 14.52 12.13 -22.43
CA THR A 168 15.90 11.69 -22.23
C THR A 168 16.65 12.70 -21.38
N LEU A 169 17.38 12.22 -20.36
CA LEU A 169 18.22 13.02 -19.51
C LEU A 169 19.70 12.79 -19.86
N SER A 170 20.49 13.86 -19.85
CA SER A 170 21.94 13.75 -19.74
C SER A 170 22.34 13.36 -18.32
N GLU A 171 23.54 12.83 -18.13
CA GLU A 171 24.06 12.49 -16.80
C GLU A 171 24.04 13.67 -15.83
N GLN A 172 24.33 14.87 -16.34
CA GLN A 172 24.34 16.10 -15.55
C GLN A 172 22.91 16.47 -15.09
N GLU A 173 21.90 16.35 -15.97
CA GLU A 173 20.50 16.60 -15.65
C GLU A 173 19.97 15.57 -14.65
N GLU A 174 20.30 14.29 -14.83
CA GLU A 174 19.91 13.25 -13.89
C GLU A 174 20.47 13.53 -12.49
N LYS A 175 21.76 13.88 -12.41
CA LYS A 175 22.40 14.23 -11.14
C LYS A 175 21.73 15.44 -10.49
N GLN A 176 21.47 16.50 -11.25
CA GLN A 176 20.79 17.70 -10.74
C GLN A 176 19.39 17.38 -10.21
N ILE A 177 18.61 16.59 -10.95
CA ILE A 177 17.26 16.18 -10.53
C ILE A 177 17.35 15.36 -9.25
N ARG A 178 18.29 14.43 -9.13
CA ARG A 178 18.47 13.62 -7.91
C ARG A 178 18.80 14.47 -6.69
N ASP A 179 19.67 15.47 -6.84
CA ASP A 179 20.06 16.39 -5.76
C ASP A 179 18.87 17.29 -5.35
N GLU A 180 18.11 17.77 -6.31
CA GLU A 180 16.95 18.63 -6.05
C GLU A 180 15.77 17.87 -5.42
N ILE A 181 15.52 16.63 -5.84
CA ILE A 181 14.44 15.79 -5.30
C ILE A 181 14.63 15.53 -3.80
N LEU A 182 15.89 15.51 -3.30
CA LEU A 182 16.20 15.38 -1.88
C LEU A 182 15.59 16.47 -0.99
N LYS A 183 15.16 17.60 -1.57
CA LYS A 183 14.45 18.65 -0.84
C LYS A 183 12.98 18.27 -0.53
N TYR A 184 12.45 17.25 -1.20
CA TYR A 184 11.03 16.89 -1.16
C TYR A 184 10.77 15.48 -0.65
N ILE A 185 11.75 14.57 -0.81
CA ILE A 185 11.64 13.18 -0.36
C ILE A 185 12.89 12.75 0.38
N GLU A 186 12.75 11.76 1.24
CA GLU A 186 13.89 11.20 1.96
C GLU A 186 14.83 10.46 0.99
N LYS A 187 16.12 10.45 1.31
CA LYS A 187 17.18 9.78 0.51
C LYS A 187 16.87 8.32 0.22
N LEU A 188 16.22 7.64 1.15
CA LEU A 188 15.80 6.23 1.01
C LEU A 188 14.85 6.01 -0.18
N PHE A 189 14.03 7.02 -0.52
CA PHE A 189 12.99 6.93 -1.54
C PHE A 189 13.43 7.41 -2.92
N ILE A 190 14.69 7.82 -3.05
CA ILE A 190 15.23 8.16 -4.37
C ILE A 190 15.31 6.89 -5.22
N PRO A 191 14.73 6.88 -6.43
CA PRO A 191 14.82 5.74 -7.32
C PRO A 191 16.27 5.36 -7.63
N LYS A 192 16.58 4.07 -7.67
CA LYS A 192 17.90 3.55 -8.02
C LYS A 192 18.34 3.98 -9.42
N LYS A 193 17.37 3.99 -10.36
CA LYS A 193 17.59 4.44 -11.75
C LYS A 193 16.42 5.27 -12.22
N ILE A 194 16.69 6.21 -13.11
CA ILE A 194 15.70 6.90 -13.95
C ILE A 194 15.87 6.31 -15.35
N ILE A 195 14.82 5.70 -15.88
CA ILE A 195 14.83 4.94 -17.14
C ILE A 195 13.98 5.71 -18.15
N SER A 196 14.60 6.09 -19.25
CA SER A 196 13.89 6.70 -20.39
C SER A 196 13.27 5.62 -21.27
N ILE A 197 11.99 5.80 -21.58
CA ILE A 197 11.22 4.92 -22.48
C ILE A 197 10.53 5.74 -23.55
N SER A 198 10.30 5.20 -24.73
CA SER A 198 9.65 5.92 -25.83
C SER A 198 8.19 6.29 -25.54
N LYS A 199 7.49 5.45 -24.79
CA LYS A 199 6.10 5.65 -24.32
C LYS A 199 5.78 4.71 -23.20
N PHE A 200 4.84 5.14 -22.32
CA PHE A 200 4.33 4.25 -21.28
C PHE A 200 3.46 3.13 -21.86
N PRO A 201 3.70 1.86 -21.46
CA PRO A 201 2.79 0.77 -21.79
C PRO A 201 1.44 1.00 -21.11
N LEU A 202 0.36 0.74 -21.83
CA LEU A 202 -1.01 0.89 -21.33
C LEU A 202 -1.70 -0.46 -21.22
N THR A 203 -2.56 -0.59 -20.23
CA THR A 203 -3.53 -1.68 -20.11
C THR A 203 -4.65 -1.51 -21.15
N VAL A 204 -5.50 -2.52 -21.32
CA VAL A 204 -6.71 -2.45 -22.17
C VAL A 204 -7.64 -1.30 -21.76
N SER A 205 -7.67 -0.94 -20.48
CA SER A 205 -8.47 0.17 -19.95
C SER A 205 -7.81 1.56 -20.08
N GLY A 206 -6.65 1.66 -20.76
CA GLY A 206 -5.94 2.93 -20.97
C GLY A 206 -5.12 3.42 -19.77
N LYS A 207 -4.98 2.63 -18.71
CA LYS A 207 -4.12 2.96 -17.56
C LYS A 207 -2.69 2.46 -17.81
N ILE A 208 -1.71 3.09 -17.17
CA ILE A 208 -0.31 2.66 -17.24
C ILE A 208 -0.17 1.24 -16.70
N ASP A 209 0.42 0.36 -17.52
CA ASP A 209 0.69 -1.03 -17.19
C ASP A 209 2.01 -1.14 -16.41
N ARG A 210 1.90 -1.10 -15.08
CA ARG A 210 3.06 -1.15 -14.19
C ARG A 210 3.81 -2.49 -14.27
N ARG A 211 3.14 -3.60 -14.60
CA ARG A 211 3.79 -4.91 -14.75
C ARG A 211 4.72 -4.92 -15.95
N LYS A 212 4.28 -4.34 -17.06
CA LYS A 212 5.13 -4.20 -18.25
C LYS A 212 6.31 -3.24 -18.00
N LEU A 213 6.19 -2.27 -17.11
CA LEU A 213 7.32 -1.42 -16.74
C LEU A 213 8.39 -2.21 -15.97
N GLU A 214 8.03 -3.20 -15.19
CA GLU A 214 8.99 -4.05 -14.47
C GLU A 214 9.91 -4.82 -15.44
N GLU A 215 9.41 -5.19 -16.63
CA GLU A 215 10.19 -5.90 -17.65
C GLU A 215 11.38 -5.08 -18.18
N PHE A 216 11.36 -3.75 -18.07
CA PHE A 216 12.49 -2.88 -18.47
C PHE A 216 13.59 -2.78 -17.39
N ILE A 217 13.40 -3.39 -16.23
CA ILE A 217 14.35 -3.28 -15.11
C ILE A 217 15.37 -4.42 -15.09
N ILE A 218 15.14 -5.46 -15.88
CA ILE A 218 15.93 -6.69 -15.96
C ILE A 218 17.23 -6.44 -16.76
#